data_5eb2550a5f1c314472f574e116c3154d
#
_entry.id   5eb2550a5f1c314472f574e116c3154d
#
_cell.length_a   1.000
_cell.length_b   1.000
_cell.length_c   1.000
_cell.angle_alpha   90.00
_cell.angle_beta   90.00
_cell.angle_gamma   90.00
#
_symmetry.space_group_name_H-M   'P 1'
#
loop_
_entity.id
_entity.type
_entity.pdbx_description
1 polymer ?
#
loop_
_entity_poly.entity_id
_entity_poly.type
_entity_poly.pdbx_seq_one_letter_code
_entity_poly.pdbx_strand_id
1 'polypeptide(L)'
;MRLWFVSMECANIAEAGGVKNVTFSLCKEFASLGHDVTLFIPVFKCNTWDALTDVCRNIGEATVSISHRKEAVMYTNAVCTQGNFKVILINHPSFAEKEAVYTYTENEQRINPAHKKGEGHTDFLFMDILFQKAVCAYLQLLGKNDQPQIVHCQDASTAVLPAFIAQTKYADIVKTVVTIHNAGPYYHHEFPDLKSAAYYTGLPEELLQLSENRGRIEPFLIAVNSGANLSTVSEVYADELKDPSNLDLTDGLSKIFYEKNVPIKGITNGFDFERYDPRDTEISKLPYEFNPENCDLDGKYKTREYFVNKVVNSNEAFKGITKYGKLEPVTKQDIYISYHGRITGQKGIRVLTTAIPEIINKYGTVRFVIAGQGEPKLEEEIISLTRDYPGKITFMNGYNQSVVRMSVAASDFIVLPSYFEPCGLEDFIAQAYGTLPIAHKTGGLNKILDEK
;
A
#
# COMPACT_ATOMS: atom_id res chain seq x y z
N MET A 1 -13.99 -20.18 -10.89
CA MET A 1 -13.40 -19.37 -11.99
C MET A 1 -11.89 -19.38 -11.84
N ARG A 2 -11.14 -19.16 -12.94
CA ARG A 2 -9.71 -18.87 -12.89
C ARG A 2 -9.50 -17.36 -12.86
N LEU A 3 -8.83 -16.89 -11.81
CA LEU A 3 -8.62 -15.49 -11.52
C LEU A 3 -7.11 -15.23 -11.44
N TRP A 4 -6.63 -14.27 -12.18
CA TRP A 4 -5.27 -13.78 -12.07
C TRP A 4 -5.24 -12.45 -11.36
N PHE A 5 -4.40 -12.33 -10.35
CA PHE A 5 -4.06 -11.09 -9.70
C PHE A 5 -2.66 -10.67 -10.14
N VAL A 6 -2.49 -9.41 -10.50
CA VAL A 6 -1.22 -8.86 -10.99
C VAL A 6 -0.86 -7.68 -10.11
N SER A 7 0.23 -7.78 -9.36
CA SER A 7 0.62 -6.77 -8.38
C SER A 7 2.14 -6.72 -8.23
N MET A 8 2.68 -5.53 -7.96
CA MET A 8 4.08 -5.34 -7.60
C MET A 8 4.37 -5.77 -6.15
N GLU A 9 3.34 -5.82 -5.29
CA GLU A 9 3.48 -6.15 -3.88
C GLU A 9 2.39 -7.10 -3.38
N CYS A 10 2.75 -7.96 -2.43
CA CYS A 10 1.85 -8.84 -1.71
C CYS A 10 2.39 -9.12 -0.31
N ALA A 11 1.53 -9.09 0.70
CA ALA A 11 1.93 -9.39 2.08
C ALA A 11 2.56 -10.80 2.16
N ASN A 12 3.59 -10.92 2.97
CA ASN A 12 4.40 -12.13 3.17
C ASN A 12 5.26 -12.58 1.96
N ILE A 13 5.27 -11.81 0.85
CA ILE A 13 6.09 -12.13 -0.34
C ILE A 13 6.99 -10.95 -0.70
N ALA A 14 6.41 -9.80 -1.07
CA ALA A 14 7.12 -8.55 -1.35
C ALA A 14 6.33 -7.40 -0.71
N GLU A 15 6.88 -6.80 0.32
CA GLU A 15 6.15 -5.86 1.15
C GLU A 15 6.65 -4.42 0.97
N ALA A 16 5.71 -3.51 0.64
CA ALA A 16 5.98 -2.07 0.58
C ALA A 16 4.84 -1.24 1.15
N GLY A 17 3.78 -1.00 0.36
CA GLY A 17 2.66 -0.14 0.71
C GLY A 17 1.47 -0.88 1.34
N GLY A 18 0.28 -0.27 1.21
CA GLY A 18 -0.99 -0.84 1.66
C GLY A 18 -1.58 -1.86 0.69
N VAL A 19 -1.24 -1.77 -0.59
CA VAL A 19 -1.73 -2.67 -1.65
C VAL A 19 -1.39 -4.13 -1.36
N LYS A 20 -0.24 -4.40 -0.72
CA LYS A 20 0.17 -5.75 -0.32
C LYS A 20 -0.89 -6.50 0.49
N ASN A 21 -1.52 -5.82 1.46
CA ASN A 21 -2.53 -6.44 2.31
C ASN A 21 -3.80 -6.76 1.51
N VAL A 22 -4.23 -5.84 0.66
CA VAL A 22 -5.41 -6.03 -0.19
C VAL A 22 -5.18 -7.14 -1.20
N THR A 23 -4.01 -7.15 -1.86
CA THR A 23 -3.63 -8.21 -2.81
C THR A 23 -3.67 -9.58 -2.15
N PHE A 24 -3.02 -9.72 -0.98
CA PHE A 24 -2.99 -10.98 -0.24
C PHE A 24 -4.39 -11.43 0.17
N SER A 25 -5.17 -10.52 0.80
CA SER A 25 -6.51 -10.84 1.31
C SER A 25 -7.47 -11.22 0.18
N LEU A 26 -7.44 -10.52 -0.97
CA LEU A 26 -8.26 -10.89 -2.12
C LEU A 26 -7.89 -12.27 -2.67
N CYS A 27 -6.59 -12.55 -2.84
CA CYS A 27 -6.15 -13.87 -3.31
C CYS A 27 -6.60 -14.99 -2.35
N LYS A 28 -6.41 -14.80 -1.04
CA LYS A 28 -6.82 -15.74 0.02
C LYS A 28 -8.33 -15.99 -0.01
N GLU A 29 -9.13 -14.91 -0.02
CA GLU A 29 -10.58 -15.03 0.03
C GLU A 29 -11.17 -15.67 -1.23
N PHE A 30 -10.70 -15.28 -2.42
CA PHE A 30 -11.18 -15.94 -3.64
C PHE A 30 -10.75 -17.40 -3.72
N ALA A 31 -9.57 -17.77 -3.21
CA ALA A 31 -9.15 -19.17 -3.12
C ALA A 31 -10.04 -19.94 -2.11
N SER A 32 -10.39 -19.36 -0.96
CA SER A 32 -11.26 -19.96 0.04
C SER A 32 -12.69 -20.19 -0.50
N LEU A 33 -13.15 -19.32 -1.41
CA LEU A 33 -14.41 -19.46 -2.13
C LEU A 33 -14.38 -20.52 -3.27
N GLY A 34 -13.26 -21.24 -3.41
CA GLY A 34 -13.12 -22.32 -4.40
C GLY A 34 -12.76 -21.85 -5.81
N HIS A 35 -12.23 -20.65 -5.96
CA HIS A 35 -11.70 -20.18 -7.24
C HIS A 35 -10.23 -20.63 -7.45
N ASP A 36 -9.85 -20.85 -8.70
CA ASP A 36 -8.44 -21.11 -9.08
C ASP A 36 -7.72 -19.76 -9.20
N VAL A 37 -7.00 -19.40 -8.14
CA VAL A 37 -6.35 -18.09 -8.01
C VAL A 37 -4.87 -18.19 -8.29
N THR A 38 -4.37 -17.31 -9.16
CA THR A 38 -2.93 -17.15 -9.43
C THR A 38 -2.53 -15.70 -9.26
N LEU A 39 -1.56 -15.45 -8.39
CA LEU A 39 -0.90 -14.16 -8.23
C LEU A 39 0.35 -14.09 -9.10
N PHE A 40 0.48 -13.02 -9.88
CA PHE A 40 1.73 -12.66 -10.55
C PHE A 40 2.44 -11.55 -9.78
N ILE A 41 3.74 -11.73 -9.54
CA ILE A 41 4.56 -10.79 -8.78
C ILE A 41 6.02 -10.85 -9.24
N PRO A 42 6.77 -9.72 -9.30
CA PRO A 42 8.20 -9.75 -9.62
C PRO A 42 9.03 -10.35 -8.48
N VAL A 43 10.21 -10.88 -8.83
CA VAL A 43 11.21 -11.33 -7.84
C VAL A 43 12.16 -10.19 -7.52
N PHE A 44 11.90 -9.49 -6.43
CA PHE A 44 12.81 -8.50 -5.85
C PHE A 44 13.81 -9.15 -4.89
N LYS A 45 14.93 -8.50 -4.63
CA LYS A 45 15.88 -8.94 -3.60
C LYS A 45 15.27 -8.95 -2.20
N CYS A 46 14.27 -8.11 -1.94
CA CYS A 46 13.56 -8.03 -0.68
C CYS A 46 12.46 -9.09 -0.49
N ASN A 47 12.19 -9.96 -1.49
CA ASN A 47 11.16 -10.98 -1.35
C ASN A 47 11.48 -11.92 -0.19
N THR A 48 10.45 -12.26 0.58
CA THR A 48 10.49 -13.34 1.56
C THR A 48 9.95 -14.62 0.93
N TRP A 49 10.57 -15.74 1.26
CA TRP A 49 10.23 -17.06 0.68
C TRP A 49 9.54 -17.97 1.68
N ASP A 50 9.48 -17.57 2.97
CA ASP A 50 8.99 -18.41 4.07
C ASP A 50 7.49 -18.76 3.95
N ALA A 51 6.72 -17.91 3.27
CA ALA A 51 5.31 -18.15 3.00
C ALA A 51 5.05 -18.95 1.72
N LEU A 52 6.11 -19.38 1.01
CA LEU A 52 6.01 -20.06 -0.27
C LEU A 52 6.48 -21.50 -0.16
N THR A 53 5.66 -22.44 -0.67
CA THR A 53 5.99 -23.87 -0.81
C THR A 53 5.89 -24.30 -2.26
N ASP A 54 6.26 -25.55 -2.54
CA ASP A 54 6.24 -26.15 -3.87
C ASP A 54 6.92 -25.28 -4.93
N VAL A 55 8.03 -24.65 -4.51
CA VAL A 55 8.78 -23.72 -5.37
C VAL A 55 9.45 -24.49 -6.50
N CYS A 56 8.89 -24.36 -7.70
CA CYS A 56 9.44 -24.93 -8.92
C CYS A 56 10.01 -23.80 -9.79
N ARG A 57 11.33 -23.72 -9.85
CA ARG A 57 12.04 -22.69 -10.64
C ARG A 57 12.08 -23.07 -12.11
N ASN A 58 12.11 -22.06 -12.97
CA ASN A 58 12.26 -22.19 -14.43
C ASN A 58 11.20 -23.11 -15.07
N ILE A 59 9.93 -22.90 -14.70
CA ILE A 59 8.80 -23.62 -15.32
C ILE A 59 8.54 -23.21 -16.78
N GLY A 60 9.18 -22.13 -17.23
CA GLY A 60 9.10 -21.58 -18.58
C GLY A 60 9.88 -20.29 -18.69
N GLU A 61 10.10 -19.89 -19.91
CA GLU A 61 10.72 -18.61 -20.26
C GLU A 61 9.93 -17.93 -21.38
N ALA A 62 10.02 -16.61 -21.43
CA ALA A 62 9.51 -15.85 -22.54
C ALA A 62 10.50 -14.73 -22.90
N THR A 63 10.49 -14.34 -24.16
CA THR A 63 11.18 -13.14 -24.60
C THR A 63 10.15 -12.05 -24.85
N VAL A 64 10.27 -10.94 -24.14
CA VAL A 64 9.42 -9.77 -24.33
C VAL A 64 10.21 -8.63 -24.98
N SER A 65 9.55 -7.83 -25.82
CA SER A 65 10.19 -6.72 -26.49
C SER A 65 9.79 -5.39 -25.83
N ILE A 66 10.80 -4.63 -25.43
CA ILE A 66 10.62 -3.23 -24.99
C ILE A 66 11.46 -2.37 -25.92
N SER A 67 10.79 -1.62 -26.80
CA SER A 67 11.43 -0.95 -27.92
C SER A 67 12.25 -1.92 -28.77
N HIS A 68 13.55 -1.67 -28.91
CA HIS A 68 14.46 -2.51 -29.70
C HIS A 68 15.16 -3.61 -28.87
N ARG A 69 14.91 -3.64 -27.55
CA ARG A 69 15.51 -4.64 -26.65
C ARG A 69 14.61 -5.87 -26.56
N LYS A 70 15.26 -7.03 -26.56
CA LYS A 70 14.63 -8.31 -26.25
C LYS A 70 15.08 -8.74 -24.88
N GLU A 71 14.14 -8.82 -23.96
CA GLU A 71 14.41 -9.18 -22.56
C GLU A 71 13.88 -10.59 -22.31
N ALA A 72 14.75 -11.46 -21.83
CA ALA A 72 14.39 -12.80 -21.41
C ALA A 72 13.86 -12.79 -19.97
N VAL A 73 12.66 -13.27 -19.77
CA VAL A 73 12.04 -13.44 -18.46
C VAL A 73 11.83 -14.92 -18.15
N MET A 74 12.08 -15.29 -16.91
CA MET A 74 11.85 -16.66 -16.43
C MET A 74 10.75 -16.69 -15.38
N TYR A 75 9.99 -17.79 -15.37
CA TYR A 75 8.87 -17.97 -14.45
C TYR A 75 9.23 -19.01 -13.39
N THR A 76 8.89 -18.70 -12.13
CA THR A 76 8.94 -19.62 -11.01
C THR A 76 7.53 -19.81 -10.47
N ASN A 77 7.09 -21.07 -10.36
CA ASN A 77 5.81 -21.39 -9.69
C ASN A 77 6.05 -21.67 -8.21
N ALA A 78 5.10 -21.23 -7.40
CA ALA A 78 5.03 -21.55 -5.98
C ALA A 78 3.58 -21.58 -5.53
N VAL A 79 3.35 -22.01 -4.28
CA VAL A 79 2.06 -21.95 -3.60
C VAL A 79 2.22 -21.10 -2.34
N CYS A 80 1.37 -20.11 -2.15
CA CYS A 80 1.30 -19.37 -0.89
C CYS A 80 0.57 -20.21 0.16
N THR A 81 1.28 -20.62 1.23
CA THR A 81 0.76 -21.53 2.27
C THR A 81 -0.37 -20.95 3.07
N GLN A 82 -0.29 -19.66 3.41
CA GLN A 82 -1.28 -18.99 4.25
C GLN A 82 -2.60 -18.66 3.54
N GLY A 83 -2.59 -18.65 2.19
CA GLY A 83 -3.76 -18.32 1.39
C GLY A 83 -4.18 -19.43 0.43
N ASN A 84 -3.39 -20.50 0.31
CA ASN A 84 -3.63 -21.64 -0.59
C ASN A 84 -3.92 -21.23 -2.05
N PHE A 85 -3.15 -20.27 -2.57
CA PHE A 85 -3.25 -19.81 -3.95
C PHE A 85 -1.89 -19.96 -4.68
N LYS A 86 -1.93 -20.09 -5.99
CA LYS A 86 -0.74 -20.17 -6.82
C LYS A 86 -0.05 -18.81 -6.94
N VAL A 87 1.27 -18.84 -7.01
CA VAL A 87 2.10 -17.65 -7.24
C VAL A 87 3.02 -17.90 -8.42
N ILE A 88 2.97 -17.04 -9.42
CA ILE A 88 3.93 -17.00 -10.51
C ILE A 88 4.87 -15.82 -10.28
N LEU A 89 6.11 -16.13 -9.93
CA LEU A 89 7.15 -15.14 -9.72
C LEU A 89 7.89 -14.91 -11.03
N ILE A 90 8.02 -13.64 -11.42
CA ILE A 90 8.68 -13.22 -12.66
C ILE A 90 10.11 -12.81 -12.33
N ASN A 91 11.05 -13.55 -12.88
CA ASN A 91 12.47 -13.36 -12.62
C ASN A 91 13.11 -12.58 -13.79
N HIS A 92 13.73 -11.46 -13.45
CA HIS A 92 14.55 -10.65 -14.34
C HIS A 92 15.57 -9.85 -13.52
N PRO A 93 16.79 -9.59 -14.03
CA PRO A 93 17.80 -8.81 -13.29
C PRO A 93 17.31 -7.45 -12.77
N SER A 94 16.52 -6.72 -13.57
CA SER A 94 15.97 -5.42 -13.17
C SER A 94 15.08 -5.46 -11.92
N PHE A 95 14.50 -6.59 -11.58
CA PHE A 95 13.78 -6.76 -10.31
C PHE A 95 14.72 -7.29 -9.23
N ALA A 96 15.50 -8.33 -9.56
CA ALA A 96 16.31 -9.08 -8.60
C ALA A 96 17.41 -8.24 -7.93
N GLU A 97 17.82 -7.14 -8.53
CA GLU A 97 18.81 -6.21 -7.95
C GLU A 97 18.18 -5.21 -6.96
N LYS A 98 16.86 -5.01 -6.97
CA LYS A 98 16.19 -4.00 -6.15
C LYS A 98 15.99 -4.51 -4.72
N GLU A 99 16.44 -3.72 -3.74
CA GLU A 99 16.34 -4.03 -2.32
C GLU A 99 15.00 -3.64 -1.70
N ALA A 100 14.17 -2.86 -2.41
CA ALA A 100 12.79 -2.57 -2.07
C ALA A 100 11.94 -2.46 -3.35
N VAL A 101 10.62 -2.55 -3.21
CA VAL A 101 9.70 -2.65 -4.36
C VAL A 101 9.65 -1.35 -5.18
N TYR A 102 9.55 -0.19 -4.54
CA TYR A 102 9.30 1.09 -5.23
C TYR A 102 10.42 2.11 -5.11
N THR A 103 11.22 2.04 -4.06
CA THR A 103 12.17 3.10 -3.73
C THR A 103 13.55 2.57 -3.40
N TYR A 104 14.57 3.37 -3.61
CA TYR A 104 15.94 3.03 -3.22
C TYR A 104 16.11 2.98 -1.71
N THR A 105 16.92 2.02 -1.26
CA THR A 105 17.32 1.84 0.14
C THR A 105 18.58 2.66 0.47
N GLU A 106 18.91 2.76 1.75
CA GLU A 106 20.16 3.37 2.19
C GLU A 106 21.40 2.59 1.70
N ASN A 107 21.29 1.27 1.55
CA ASN A 107 22.36 0.45 1.04
C ASN A 107 22.62 0.71 -0.45
N GLU A 108 21.55 0.81 -1.25
CA GLU A 108 21.65 1.16 -2.68
C GLU A 108 22.24 2.56 -2.87
N GLN A 109 21.89 3.54 -2.03
CA GLN A 109 22.51 4.86 -2.03
C GLN A 109 24.01 4.82 -1.69
N ARG A 110 24.43 3.96 -0.76
CA ARG A 110 25.86 3.80 -0.44
C ARG A 110 26.66 3.21 -1.60
N ILE A 111 26.05 2.29 -2.36
CA ILE A 111 26.66 1.67 -3.54
C ILE A 111 26.70 2.66 -4.71
N ASN A 112 25.58 3.36 -4.95
CA ASN A 112 25.46 4.36 -5.99
C ASN A 112 24.81 5.63 -5.43
N PRO A 113 25.56 6.72 -5.20
CA PRO A 113 25.04 7.97 -4.65
C PRO A 113 23.94 8.66 -5.48
N ALA A 114 23.75 8.27 -6.75
CA ALA A 114 22.65 8.74 -7.57
C ALA A 114 21.30 8.10 -7.18
N HIS A 115 21.34 6.95 -6.50
CA HIS A 115 20.16 6.24 -5.97
C HIS A 115 19.84 6.77 -4.57
N LYS A 116 19.16 7.90 -4.49
CA LYS A 116 18.85 8.51 -3.19
C LYS A 116 17.79 7.71 -2.44
N LYS A 117 18.08 7.42 -1.17
CA LYS A 117 17.17 6.73 -0.26
C LYS A 117 15.78 7.37 -0.27
N GLY A 118 14.76 6.55 -0.51
CA GLY A 118 13.35 6.97 -0.52
C GLY A 118 12.87 7.57 -1.85
N GLU A 119 13.75 7.87 -2.80
CA GLU A 119 13.35 8.22 -4.17
C GLU A 119 12.96 6.96 -4.95
N GLY A 120 12.03 7.11 -5.91
CA GLY A 120 11.60 6.02 -6.80
C GLY A 120 12.74 5.50 -7.68
N HIS A 121 12.67 4.25 -8.07
CA HIS A 121 13.63 3.65 -9.00
C HIS A 121 13.64 4.43 -10.33
N THR A 122 14.81 4.78 -10.82
CA THR A 122 14.96 5.56 -12.08
C THR A 122 14.51 4.80 -13.32
N ASP A 123 14.44 3.48 -13.22
CA ASP A 123 14.02 2.55 -14.28
C ASP A 123 12.61 1.97 -14.07
N PHE A 124 11.79 2.61 -13.21
CA PHE A 124 10.46 2.10 -12.85
C PHE A 124 9.55 1.86 -14.06
N LEU A 125 9.54 2.74 -15.07
CA LEU A 125 8.74 2.54 -16.29
C LEU A 125 9.15 1.29 -17.06
N PHE A 126 10.45 1.04 -17.13
CA PHE A 126 10.96 -0.20 -17.73
C PHE A 126 10.50 -1.42 -16.94
N MET A 127 10.62 -1.38 -15.62
CA MET A 127 10.20 -2.47 -14.72
C MET A 127 8.70 -2.76 -14.84
N ASP A 128 7.87 -1.72 -14.79
CA ASP A 128 6.41 -1.86 -14.89
C ASP A 128 5.97 -2.49 -16.21
N ILE A 129 6.54 -2.02 -17.33
CA ILE A 129 6.20 -2.54 -18.66
C ILE A 129 6.76 -3.94 -18.89
N LEU A 130 7.98 -4.21 -18.41
CA LEU A 130 8.57 -5.55 -18.46
C LEU A 130 7.69 -6.57 -17.72
N PHE A 131 7.26 -6.23 -16.52
CA PHE A 131 6.39 -7.08 -15.70
C PHE A 131 5.08 -7.40 -16.42
N GLN A 132 4.39 -6.38 -16.91
CA GLN A 132 3.10 -6.52 -17.57
C GLN A 132 3.20 -7.30 -18.88
N LYS A 133 4.24 -7.05 -19.67
CA LYS A 133 4.51 -7.82 -20.90
C LYS A 133 4.86 -9.28 -20.59
N ALA A 134 5.58 -9.54 -19.49
CA ALA A 134 5.85 -10.89 -19.04
C ALA A 134 4.57 -11.64 -18.65
N VAL A 135 3.64 -11.00 -17.93
CA VAL A 135 2.32 -11.58 -17.62
C VAL A 135 1.54 -11.87 -18.89
N CYS A 136 1.50 -10.94 -19.85
CA CYS A 136 0.85 -11.13 -21.14
C CYS A 136 1.50 -12.25 -21.97
N ALA A 137 2.84 -12.37 -21.94
CA ALA A 137 3.56 -13.46 -22.59
C ALA A 137 3.24 -14.82 -21.94
N TYR A 138 3.15 -14.89 -20.61
CA TYR A 138 2.73 -16.11 -19.91
C TYR A 138 1.32 -16.56 -20.34
N LEU A 139 0.38 -15.63 -20.51
CA LEU A 139 -0.96 -15.91 -21.04
C LEU A 139 -0.90 -16.62 -22.40
N GLN A 140 0.06 -16.26 -23.24
CA GLN A 140 0.20 -16.83 -24.57
C GLN A 140 0.85 -18.26 -24.56
N LEU A 141 1.53 -18.62 -23.48
CA LEU A 141 2.09 -19.97 -23.30
C LEU A 141 1.05 -21.01 -22.87
N LEU A 142 -0.13 -20.55 -22.41
CA LEU A 142 -1.16 -21.44 -21.89
C LEU A 142 -1.92 -22.17 -22.99
N GLY A 143 -2.38 -23.38 -22.67
CA GLY A 143 -3.28 -24.18 -23.50
C GLY A 143 -4.66 -23.52 -23.67
N LYS A 144 -5.42 -23.96 -24.65
CA LYS A 144 -6.71 -23.36 -25.07
C LYS A 144 -7.75 -23.26 -23.92
N ASN A 145 -7.64 -24.10 -22.89
CA ASN A 145 -8.60 -24.15 -21.79
C ASN A 145 -8.05 -23.66 -20.44
N ASP A 146 -6.81 -23.12 -20.43
CA ASP A 146 -6.11 -22.79 -19.20
C ASP A 146 -6.07 -21.28 -18.92
N GLN A 147 -6.67 -20.46 -19.81
CA GLN A 147 -6.70 -19.01 -19.65
C GLN A 147 -7.56 -18.60 -18.46
N PRO A 148 -7.23 -17.48 -17.80
CA PRO A 148 -8.08 -16.88 -16.79
C PRO A 148 -9.36 -16.32 -17.41
N GLN A 149 -10.44 -16.30 -16.66
CA GLN A 149 -11.63 -15.53 -17.03
C GLN A 149 -11.44 -14.05 -16.71
N ILE A 150 -10.69 -13.75 -15.63
CA ILE A 150 -10.45 -12.38 -15.17
C ILE A 150 -8.97 -12.20 -14.85
N VAL A 151 -8.40 -11.09 -15.32
CA VAL A 151 -7.11 -10.55 -14.91
C VAL A 151 -7.35 -9.26 -14.12
N HIS A 152 -6.99 -9.27 -12.85
CA HIS A 152 -7.20 -8.18 -11.91
C HIS A 152 -5.86 -7.48 -11.60
N CYS A 153 -5.68 -6.30 -12.14
CA CYS A 153 -4.49 -5.46 -12.00
C CYS A 153 -4.60 -4.57 -10.76
N GLN A 154 -3.51 -4.42 -10.03
CA GLN A 154 -3.45 -3.61 -8.82
C GLN A 154 -2.63 -2.34 -9.08
N ASP A 155 -3.31 -1.20 -9.09
CA ASP A 155 -2.76 0.15 -9.24
C ASP A 155 -2.09 0.47 -10.60
N ALA A 156 -1.58 1.69 -10.75
CA ALA A 156 -1.02 2.23 -12.00
C ALA A 156 0.11 1.39 -12.59
N SER A 157 0.98 0.82 -11.73
CA SER A 157 2.12 -0.02 -12.14
C SER A 157 1.73 -1.27 -12.94
N THR A 158 0.43 -1.64 -12.95
CA THR A 158 -0.11 -2.79 -13.67
C THR A 158 -1.24 -2.43 -14.63
N ALA A 159 -1.60 -1.14 -14.73
CA ALA A 159 -2.78 -0.67 -15.46
C ALA A 159 -2.64 -0.68 -17.00
N VAL A 160 -1.44 -0.89 -17.54
CA VAL A 160 -1.22 -1.01 -19.00
C VAL A 160 -1.49 -2.44 -19.48
N LEU A 161 -1.48 -3.45 -18.61
CA LEU A 161 -1.68 -4.86 -18.98
C LEU A 161 -2.99 -5.11 -19.77
N PRO A 162 -4.13 -4.49 -19.45
CA PRO A 162 -5.34 -4.62 -20.27
C PRO A 162 -5.11 -4.31 -21.73
N ALA A 163 -4.34 -3.27 -22.05
CA ALA A 163 -4.02 -2.89 -23.42
C ALA A 163 -3.18 -3.96 -24.15
N PHE A 164 -2.26 -4.60 -23.46
CA PHE A 164 -1.50 -5.72 -24.02
C PHE A 164 -2.38 -6.94 -24.28
N ILE A 165 -3.28 -7.28 -23.37
CA ILE A 165 -4.23 -8.39 -23.53
C ILE A 165 -5.17 -8.13 -24.70
N ALA A 166 -5.65 -6.88 -24.85
CA ALA A 166 -6.53 -6.48 -25.95
C ALA A 166 -5.90 -6.65 -27.33
N GLN A 167 -4.57 -6.69 -27.45
CA GLN A 167 -3.85 -6.97 -28.69
C GLN A 167 -3.59 -8.47 -28.95
N THR A 168 -4.06 -9.34 -28.07
CA THR A 168 -3.91 -10.79 -28.22
C THR A 168 -5.20 -11.43 -28.74
N LYS A 169 -5.09 -12.70 -29.15
CA LYS A 169 -6.27 -13.53 -29.48
C LYS A 169 -7.23 -13.79 -28.30
N TYR A 170 -6.89 -13.32 -27.12
CA TYR A 170 -7.66 -13.51 -25.88
C TYR A 170 -8.49 -12.26 -25.50
N ALA A 171 -8.47 -11.21 -26.31
CA ALA A 171 -9.17 -9.95 -26.04
C ALA A 171 -10.66 -10.12 -25.68
N ASP A 172 -11.35 -11.01 -26.38
CA ASP A 172 -12.79 -11.26 -26.17
C ASP A 172 -13.09 -12.27 -25.04
N ILE A 173 -12.07 -13.01 -24.60
CA ILE A 173 -12.21 -14.11 -23.65
C ILE A 173 -11.86 -13.68 -22.22
N VAL A 174 -10.77 -12.93 -22.08
CA VAL A 174 -10.23 -12.50 -20.79
C VAL A 174 -10.79 -11.13 -20.45
N LYS A 175 -11.52 -11.03 -19.34
CA LYS A 175 -11.96 -9.75 -18.79
C LYS A 175 -10.88 -9.15 -17.91
N THR A 176 -10.70 -7.84 -17.99
CA THR A 176 -9.71 -7.12 -17.21
C THR A 176 -10.36 -6.17 -16.22
N VAL A 177 -9.81 -6.12 -15.02
CA VAL A 177 -10.18 -5.19 -13.96
C VAL A 177 -8.92 -4.48 -13.50
N VAL A 178 -9.00 -3.17 -13.25
CA VAL A 178 -7.94 -2.39 -12.63
C VAL A 178 -8.50 -1.75 -11.38
N THR A 179 -7.89 -2.04 -10.22
CA THR A 179 -8.22 -1.36 -8.99
C THR A 179 -7.28 -0.17 -8.79
N ILE A 180 -7.85 1.01 -8.67
CA ILE A 180 -7.16 2.25 -8.32
C ILE A 180 -7.08 2.31 -6.79
N HIS A 181 -5.90 2.03 -6.23
CA HIS A 181 -5.69 2.16 -4.78
C HIS A 181 -5.42 3.59 -4.37
N ASN A 182 -4.69 4.32 -5.22
CA ASN A 182 -4.39 5.72 -5.00
C ASN A 182 -4.12 6.42 -6.34
N ALA A 183 -4.86 7.47 -6.64
CA ALA A 183 -4.64 8.34 -7.79
C ALA A 183 -4.14 9.74 -7.36
N GLY A 184 -3.49 9.83 -6.21
CA GLY A 184 -2.82 11.05 -5.77
C GLY A 184 -1.51 11.29 -6.51
N PRO A 185 -0.96 12.50 -6.44
CA PRO A 185 0.35 12.81 -7.01
C PRO A 185 1.40 11.77 -6.59
N TYR A 186 2.28 11.36 -7.49
CA TYR A 186 3.31 10.31 -7.35
C TYR A 186 2.84 8.84 -7.41
N TYR A 187 1.55 8.58 -7.64
CA TYR A 187 1.01 7.21 -7.74
C TYR A 187 0.60 6.79 -9.16
N HIS A 188 0.79 7.69 -10.14
CA HIS A 188 0.27 7.49 -11.49
C HIS A 188 1.14 6.62 -12.37
N HIS A 189 2.44 6.53 -12.13
CA HIS A 189 3.40 5.83 -13.00
C HIS A 189 3.32 6.27 -14.47
N GLU A 190 2.95 7.54 -14.69
CA GLU A 190 2.74 8.11 -16.02
C GLU A 190 4.04 8.19 -16.84
N PHE A 191 3.89 8.05 -18.15
CA PHE A 191 4.98 8.31 -19.08
C PHE A 191 5.09 9.83 -19.32
N PRO A 192 6.32 10.37 -19.35
CA PRO A 192 6.53 11.81 -19.43
C PRO A 192 5.99 12.43 -20.73
N ASP A 193 5.85 11.64 -21.80
CA ASP A 193 5.33 12.06 -23.09
C ASP A 193 4.89 10.86 -23.95
N LEU A 194 4.24 11.16 -25.06
CA LEU A 194 3.76 10.17 -26.05
C LEU A 194 4.90 9.31 -26.62
N LYS A 195 6.07 9.92 -26.88
CA LYS A 195 7.23 9.22 -27.46
C LYS A 195 7.78 8.18 -26.48
N SER A 196 7.87 8.54 -25.22
CA SER A 196 8.29 7.62 -24.15
C SER A 196 7.28 6.48 -23.95
N ALA A 197 5.98 6.79 -23.96
CA ALA A 197 4.93 5.78 -23.88
C ALA A 197 5.01 4.80 -25.05
N ALA A 198 5.11 5.29 -26.27
CA ALA A 198 5.27 4.45 -27.47
C ALA A 198 6.55 3.61 -27.41
N TYR A 199 7.67 4.21 -26.92
CA TYR A 199 8.95 3.51 -26.76
C TYR A 199 8.85 2.30 -25.83
N TYR A 200 8.30 2.46 -24.64
CA TYR A 200 8.22 1.38 -23.66
C TYR A 200 7.13 0.37 -23.99
N THR A 201 5.94 0.85 -24.39
CA THR A 201 4.78 -0.02 -24.54
C THR A 201 4.70 -0.68 -25.90
N GLY A 202 5.02 0.04 -26.99
CA GLY A 202 4.74 -0.38 -28.36
C GLY A 202 3.25 -0.39 -28.71
N LEU A 203 2.41 0.30 -27.92
CA LEU A 203 0.97 0.41 -28.15
C LEU A 203 0.67 1.37 -29.31
N PRO A 204 -0.49 1.25 -29.97
CA PRO A 204 -0.91 2.17 -31.02
C PRO A 204 -0.93 3.62 -30.54
N GLU A 205 -0.42 4.52 -31.38
CA GLU A 205 -0.30 5.93 -31.03
C GLU A 205 -1.65 6.57 -30.72
N GLU A 206 -2.71 6.18 -31.43
CA GLU A 206 -4.06 6.66 -31.18
C GLU A 206 -4.55 6.34 -29.76
N LEU A 207 -4.28 5.13 -29.26
CA LEU A 207 -4.62 4.73 -27.90
C LEU A 207 -3.85 5.58 -26.87
N LEU A 208 -2.57 5.82 -27.12
CA LEU A 208 -1.73 6.61 -26.24
C LEU A 208 -2.16 8.08 -26.22
N GLN A 209 -2.50 8.67 -27.36
CA GLN A 209 -3.03 10.04 -27.45
C GLN A 209 -4.35 10.21 -26.71
N LEU A 210 -5.27 9.24 -26.80
CA LEU A 210 -6.53 9.21 -26.04
C LEU A 210 -6.30 9.11 -24.52
N SER A 211 -5.10 8.68 -24.10
CA SER A 211 -4.72 8.46 -22.70
C SER A 211 -3.85 9.58 -22.14
N GLU A 212 -3.84 10.74 -22.79
CA GLU A 212 -3.11 11.92 -22.33
C GLU A 212 -3.80 12.57 -21.13
N ASN A 213 -3.00 12.98 -20.16
CA ASN A 213 -3.37 13.80 -19.02
C ASN A 213 -2.25 14.81 -18.75
N ARG A 214 -2.52 16.10 -18.90
CA ARG A 214 -1.57 17.21 -18.64
C ARG A 214 -0.21 17.07 -19.37
N GLY A 215 -0.23 16.60 -20.61
CA GLY A 215 0.97 16.38 -21.45
C GLY A 215 1.72 15.08 -21.17
N ARG A 216 1.23 14.24 -20.26
CA ARG A 216 1.76 12.92 -19.92
C ARG A 216 0.80 11.82 -20.37
N ILE A 217 1.28 10.61 -20.51
CA ILE A 217 0.43 9.47 -20.87
C ILE A 217 0.17 8.63 -19.61
N GLU A 218 -1.12 8.51 -19.29
CA GLU A 218 -1.63 8.00 -18.02
C GLU A 218 -2.03 6.52 -18.12
N PRO A 219 -1.41 5.60 -17.33
CA PRO A 219 -1.74 4.18 -17.34
C PRO A 219 -3.20 3.86 -17.06
N PHE A 220 -3.86 4.57 -16.13
CA PHE A 220 -5.27 4.35 -15.83
C PHE A 220 -6.17 4.70 -17.04
N LEU A 221 -5.80 5.72 -17.82
CA LEU A 221 -6.52 6.06 -19.04
C LEU A 221 -6.23 5.06 -20.17
N ILE A 222 -5.02 4.50 -20.22
CA ILE A 222 -4.73 3.38 -21.15
C ILE A 222 -5.64 2.20 -20.82
N ALA A 223 -5.81 1.85 -19.54
CA ALA A 223 -6.74 0.80 -19.11
C ALA A 223 -8.18 1.08 -19.56
N VAL A 224 -8.70 2.28 -19.28
CA VAL A 224 -10.05 2.70 -19.69
C VAL A 224 -10.25 2.59 -21.18
N ASN A 225 -9.35 3.18 -21.96
CA ASN A 225 -9.43 3.20 -23.41
C ASN A 225 -9.21 1.81 -24.06
N SER A 226 -8.73 0.84 -23.28
CA SER A 226 -8.58 -0.58 -23.65
C SER A 226 -9.75 -1.45 -23.21
N GLY A 227 -10.81 -0.86 -22.63
CA GLY A 227 -12.02 -1.57 -22.22
C GLY A 227 -11.92 -2.29 -20.85
N ALA A 228 -10.94 -1.95 -20.01
CA ALA A 228 -10.87 -2.48 -18.66
C ALA A 228 -11.98 -1.93 -17.77
N ASN A 229 -12.50 -2.76 -16.87
CA ASN A 229 -13.38 -2.31 -15.80
C ASN A 229 -12.54 -1.67 -14.68
N LEU A 230 -12.96 -0.49 -14.20
CA LEU A 230 -12.30 0.14 -13.06
C LEU A 230 -13.03 -0.11 -11.76
N SER A 231 -12.26 -0.37 -10.72
CA SER A 231 -12.71 -0.33 -9.34
C SER A 231 -11.78 0.53 -8.48
N THR A 232 -12.25 0.89 -7.30
CA THR A 232 -11.45 1.58 -6.29
C THR A 232 -11.83 1.12 -4.89
N VAL A 233 -11.11 1.58 -3.89
CA VAL A 233 -11.02 1.00 -2.55
C VAL A 233 -12.00 1.56 -1.52
N SER A 234 -12.94 2.42 -1.95
CA SER A 234 -14.13 2.80 -1.18
C SER A 234 -15.18 3.44 -2.09
N GLU A 235 -16.45 3.45 -1.65
CA GLU A 235 -17.55 4.07 -2.40
C GLU A 235 -17.36 5.59 -2.49
N VAL A 236 -17.00 6.22 -1.38
CA VAL A 236 -16.75 7.68 -1.35
C VAL A 236 -15.57 8.05 -2.25
N TYR A 237 -14.51 7.25 -2.25
CA TYR A 237 -13.37 7.52 -3.12
C TYR A 237 -13.71 7.34 -4.60
N ALA A 238 -14.62 6.43 -4.96
CA ALA A 238 -15.11 6.33 -6.33
C ALA A 238 -15.84 7.61 -6.80
N ASP A 239 -16.55 8.28 -5.89
CA ASP A 239 -17.19 9.56 -6.17
C ASP A 239 -16.16 10.69 -6.22
N GLU A 240 -15.19 10.71 -5.30
CA GLU A 240 -14.09 11.68 -5.30
C GLU A 240 -13.25 11.61 -6.59
N LEU A 241 -13.01 10.40 -7.13
CA LEU A 241 -12.30 10.19 -8.41
C LEU A 241 -13.07 10.72 -9.62
N LYS A 242 -14.36 11.01 -9.48
CA LYS A 242 -15.21 11.60 -10.54
C LYS A 242 -15.63 13.04 -10.22
N ASP A 243 -15.14 13.63 -9.15
CA ASP A 243 -15.42 15.01 -8.80
C ASP A 243 -14.33 15.95 -9.35
N PRO A 244 -14.66 16.85 -10.30
CA PRO A 244 -13.70 17.80 -10.86
C PRO A 244 -13.07 18.75 -9.82
N SER A 245 -13.69 18.92 -8.64
CA SER A 245 -13.10 19.73 -7.56
C SER A 245 -11.84 19.10 -6.97
N ASN A 246 -11.64 17.79 -7.15
CA ASN A 246 -10.46 17.04 -6.72
C ASN A 246 -9.32 17.01 -7.77
N LEU A 247 -9.34 17.93 -8.73
CA LEU A 247 -8.37 18.01 -9.83
C LEU A 247 -6.91 17.95 -9.36
N ASP A 248 -6.57 18.67 -8.30
CA ASP A 248 -5.20 18.73 -7.79
C ASP A 248 -4.85 17.53 -6.91
N LEU A 249 -5.85 16.93 -6.25
CA LEU A 249 -5.66 15.74 -5.43
C LEU A 249 -5.45 14.47 -6.28
N THR A 250 -5.92 14.49 -7.54
CA THR A 250 -5.85 13.36 -8.46
C THR A 250 -4.97 13.63 -9.68
N ASP A 251 -4.15 14.66 -9.63
CA ASP A 251 -3.28 15.15 -10.72
C ASP A 251 -4.00 15.25 -12.09
N GLY A 252 -5.27 15.67 -12.05
CA GLY A 252 -6.09 15.89 -13.25
C GLY A 252 -7.05 14.76 -13.61
N LEU A 253 -6.87 13.54 -13.09
CA LEU A 253 -7.69 12.38 -13.47
C LEU A 253 -9.17 12.55 -13.18
N SER A 254 -9.54 13.14 -12.03
CA SER A 254 -10.94 13.31 -11.64
C SER A 254 -11.75 14.07 -12.69
N LYS A 255 -11.17 15.10 -13.28
CA LYS A 255 -11.80 15.85 -14.35
C LYS A 255 -12.03 15.00 -15.60
N ILE A 256 -11.01 14.22 -16.02
CA ILE A 256 -11.09 13.36 -17.21
C ILE A 256 -12.11 12.24 -16.98
N PHE A 257 -12.13 11.62 -15.81
CA PHE A 257 -13.09 10.58 -15.47
C PHE A 257 -14.54 11.13 -15.46
N TYR A 258 -14.72 12.36 -14.96
CA TYR A 258 -16.00 13.05 -15.03
C TYR A 258 -16.45 13.32 -16.47
N GLU A 259 -15.59 13.97 -17.29
CA GLU A 259 -15.88 14.34 -18.67
C GLU A 259 -16.16 13.13 -19.57
N LYS A 260 -15.44 12.02 -19.35
CA LYS A 260 -15.64 10.77 -20.09
C LYS A 260 -16.73 9.88 -19.47
N ASN A 261 -17.34 10.30 -18.36
CA ASN A 261 -18.31 9.49 -17.59
C ASN A 261 -17.82 8.07 -17.31
N VAL A 262 -16.57 7.95 -16.85
CA VAL A 262 -15.93 6.65 -16.63
C VAL A 262 -16.63 5.91 -15.47
N PRO A 263 -17.13 4.68 -15.68
CA PRO A 263 -17.71 3.91 -14.59
C PRO A 263 -16.61 3.38 -13.68
N ILE A 264 -16.62 3.82 -12.40
CA ILE A 264 -15.70 3.35 -11.36
C ILE A 264 -16.53 2.74 -10.24
N LYS A 265 -16.29 1.46 -9.92
CA LYS A 265 -16.96 0.79 -8.81
C LYS A 265 -16.16 0.95 -7.53
N GLY A 266 -16.72 1.64 -6.53
CA GLY A 266 -16.18 1.68 -5.18
C GLY A 266 -16.47 0.36 -4.44
N ILE A 267 -15.43 -0.26 -3.89
CA ILE A 267 -15.53 -1.46 -3.05
C ILE A 267 -14.59 -1.26 -1.87
N THR A 268 -15.15 -1.03 -0.70
CA THR A 268 -14.35 -0.80 0.51
C THR A 268 -13.47 -2.00 0.81
N ASN A 269 -12.17 -1.76 1.04
CA ASN A 269 -11.24 -2.82 1.40
C ASN A 269 -11.69 -3.51 2.68
N GLY A 270 -11.57 -4.83 2.69
CA GLY A 270 -11.81 -5.65 3.87
C GLY A 270 -10.73 -5.46 4.93
N PHE A 271 -11.05 -5.89 6.13
CA PHE A 271 -10.17 -5.93 7.27
C PHE A 271 -10.03 -7.36 7.80
N ASP A 272 -8.81 -7.86 7.87
CA ASP A 272 -8.50 -9.19 8.41
C ASP A 272 -8.35 -9.06 9.94
N PHE A 273 -9.47 -9.23 10.66
CA PHE A 273 -9.51 -9.12 12.11
C PHE A 273 -8.58 -10.14 12.80
N GLU A 274 -8.49 -11.37 12.29
CA GLU A 274 -7.65 -12.41 12.88
C GLU A 274 -6.19 -11.96 13.03
N ARG A 275 -5.70 -11.21 12.05
CA ARG A 275 -4.32 -10.67 12.05
C ARG A 275 -4.08 -9.63 13.15
N TYR A 276 -5.13 -9.00 13.64
CA TYR A 276 -5.07 -7.92 14.63
C TYR A 276 -5.85 -8.25 15.91
N ASP A 277 -6.25 -9.50 16.10
CA ASP A 277 -7.03 -9.91 17.25
C ASP A 277 -6.20 -9.75 18.55
N PRO A 278 -6.59 -8.83 19.47
CA PRO A 278 -5.83 -8.61 20.70
C PRO A 278 -5.96 -9.77 21.70
N ARG A 279 -6.83 -10.75 21.44
CA ARG A 279 -6.96 -11.98 22.23
C ARG A 279 -5.87 -13.00 21.91
N ASP A 280 -5.18 -12.85 20.77
CA ASP A 280 -4.06 -13.69 20.34
C ASP A 280 -2.76 -12.86 20.29
N THR A 281 -1.93 -13.00 21.33
CA THR A 281 -0.68 -12.25 21.44
C THR A 281 0.40 -12.70 20.45
N GLU A 282 0.34 -13.93 19.94
CA GLU A 282 1.30 -14.42 18.96
C GLU A 282 1.05 -13.81 17.58
N ILE A 283 -0.22 -13.67 17.18
CA ILE A 283 -0.60 -13.10 15.90
C ILE A 283 -0.59 -11.58 15.96
N SER A 284 -1.20 -10.99 17.00
CA SER A 284 -1.27 -9.53 17.16
C SER A 284 0.08 -8.90 17.48
N LYS A 285 1.04 -9.67 18.02
CA LYS A 285 2.35 -9.19 18.50
C LYS A 285 2.23 -8.20 19.69
N LEU A 286 1.14 -8.29 20.42
CA LEU A 286 0.94 -7.52 21.65
C LEU A 286 1.52 -8.27 22.86
N PRO A 287 1.99 -7.58 23.89
CA PRO A 287 2.57 -8.22 25.08
C PRO A 287 1.52 -8.82 26.02
N TYR A 288 0.27 -8.39 25.95
CA TYR A 288 -0.84 -8.86 26.79
C TYR A 288 -2.11 -8.98 25.99
N GLU A 289 -2.89 -10.02 26.25
CA GLU A 289 -4.21 -10.24 25.68
C GLU A 289 -5.27 -9.34 26.34
N PHE A 290 -6.28 -8.94 25.59
CA PHE A 290 -7.45 -8.22 26.07
C PHE A 290 -8.61 -8.36 25.07
N ASN A 291 -9.83 -8.04 25.51
CA ASN A 291 -11.01 -8.14 24.65
C ASN A 291 -11.90 -6.88 24.74
N PRO A 292 -11.73 -5.92 23.83
CA PRO A 292 -12.52 -4.70 23.82
C PRO A 292 -14.04 -4.93 23.66
N GLU A 293 -14.45 -5.99 22.96
CA GLU A 293 -15.87 -6.32 22.75
C GLU A 293 -16.59 -6.61 24.07
N ASN A 294 -15.90 -7.19 25.03
CA ASN A 294 -16.43 -7.52 26.35
C ASN A 294 -16.05 -6.49 27.42
N CYS A 295 -15.53 -5.32 27.02
CA CYS A 295 -15.00 -4.30 27.92
C CYS A 295 -13.87 -4.80 28.83
N ASP A 296 -13.18 -5.90 28.51
CA ASP A 296 -11.98 -6.35 29.20
C ASP A 296 -10.78 -5.61 28.61
N LEU A 297 -10.37 -4.54 29.30
CA LEU A 297 -9.29 -3.66 28.89
C LEU A 297 -8.04 -3.77 29.78
N ASP A 298 -8.00 -4.69 30.71
CA ASP A 298 -6.86 -4.84 31.64
C ASP A 298 -5.54 -5.07 30.89
N GLY A 299 -5.54 -5.94 29.89
CA GLY A 299 -4.39 -6.19 29.05
C GLY A 299 -3.98 -4.98 28.20
N LYS A 300 -4.94 -4.16 27.77
CA LYS A 300 -4.66 -2.91 27.06
C LYS A 300 -3.88 -1.94 27.93
N TYR A 301 -4.28 -1.75 29.19
CA TYR A 301 -3.57 -0.88 30.14
C TYR A 301 -2.20 -1.43 30.52
N LYS A 302 -2.06 -2.76 30.67
CA LYS A 302 -0.75 -3.41 30.84
C LYS A 302 0.14 -3.24 29.60
N THR A 303 -0.43 -3.31 28.40
CA THR A 303 0.28 -3.02 27.14
C THR A 303 0.78 -1.58 27.12
N ARG A 304 -0.01 -0.62 27.59
CA ARG A 304 0.40 0.79 27.72
C ARG A 304 1.59 0.95 28.65
N GLU A 305 1.53 0.37 29.85
CA GLU A 305 2.64 0.41 30.80
C GLU A 305 3.91 -0.25 30.23
N TYR A 306 3.76 -1.38 29.57
CA TYR A 306 4.87 -2.06 28.89
C TYR A 306 5.46 -1.18 27.80
N PHE A 307 4.61 -0.61 26.93
CA PHE A 307 5.02 0.25 25.83
C PHE A 307 5.80 1.46 26.34
N VAL A 308 5.29 2.18 27.32
CA VAL A 308 5.98 3.34 27.90
C VAL A 308 7.31 2.94 28.54
N ASN A 309 7.33 1.92 29.36
CA ASN A 309 8.51 1.56 30.16
C ASN A 309 9.58 0.79 29.35
N LYS A 310 9.15 -0.15 28.49
CA LYS A 310 10.06 -1.08 27.79
C LYS A 310 10.34 -0.67 26.35
N VAL A 311 9.40 0.00 25.69
CA VAL A 311 9.61 0.42 24.30
C VAL A 311 10.10 1.87 24.23
N VAL A 312 9.36 2.82 24.84
CA VAL A 312 9.67 4.25 24.75
C VAL A 312 10.89 4.62 25.61
N ASN A 313 10.81 4.38 26.92
CA ASN A 313 11.76 4.91 27.89
C ASN A 313 13.02 4.04 28.08
N SER A 314 13.02 2.80 27.61
CA SER A 314 14.19 1.93 27.70
C SER A 314 15.26 2.29 26.66
N ASN A 315 16.47 1.80 26.89
CA ASN A 315 17.58 1.87 25.93
C ASN A 315 17.54 0.71 24.90
N GLU A 316 16.53 -0.14 24.94
CA GLU A 316 16.38 -1.24 23.99
C GLU A 316 16.21 -0.70 22.58
N ALA A 317 16.98 -1.26 21.64
CA ALA A 317 16.89 -0.90 20.23
C ALA A 317 15.88 -1.80 19.53
N PHE A 318 15.01 -1.21 18.73
CA PHE A 318 14.07 -1.92 17.86
C PHE A 318 14.51 -1.78 16.41
N LYS A 319 14.62 -2.92 15.72
CA LYS A 319 15.04 -2.92 14.30
C LYS A 319 14.13 -2.01 13.48
N GLY A 320 14.73 -1.08 12.75
CA GLY A 320 14.01 -0.15 11.87
C GLY A 320 13.34 1.04 12.60
N ILE A 321 13.62 1.27 13.89
CA ILE A 321 13.10 2.39 14.67
C ILE A 321 14.22 3.22 15.28
N THR A 322 14.15 4.53 15.08
CA THR A 322 14.89 5.53 15.87
C THR A 322 13.92 6.24 16.81
N LYS A 323 14.25 6.28 18.11
CA LYS A 323 13.37 6.84 19.15
C LYS A 323 13.75 8.28 19.47
N TYR A 324 12.76 9.16 19.53
CA TYR A 324 12.89 10.55 19.98
C TYR A 324 11.87 10.85 21.07
N GLY A 325 12.29 11.60 22.08
CA GLY A 325 11.45 11.91 23.24
C GLY A 325 11.26 10.73 24.19
N LYS A 326 10.73 11.03 25.36
CA LYS A 326 10.33 10.09 26.39
C LYS A 326 8.96 10.44 26.90
N LEU A 327 8.29 9.52 27.56
CA LEU A 327 7.00 9.76 28.19
C LEU A 327 7.16 9.67 29.72
N GLU A 328 6.40 10.52 30.43
CA GLU A 328 6.27 10.40 31.89
C GLU A 328 5.70 9.03 32.27
N PRO A 329 5.96 8.57 33.52
CA PRO A 329 5.32 7.35 33.98
C PRO A 329 3.81 7.37 33.87
N VAL A 330 3.22 6.24 33.48
CA VAL A 330 1.78 6.10 33.25
C VAL A 330 0.98 6.39 34.52
N THR A 331 -0.05 7.22 34.42
CA THR A 331 -1.05 7.43 35.49
C THR A 331 -2.45 7.08 34.95
N LYS A 332 -3.39 6.84 35.86
CA LYS A 332 -4.79 6.53 35.49
C LYS A 332 -5.53 7.70 34.82
N GLN A 333 -5.00 8.91 34.91
CA GLN A 333 -5.62 10.12 34.38
C GLN A 333 -5.06 10.49 32.99
N ASP A 334 -3.96 9.83 32.58
CA ASP A 334 -3.33 10.12 31.29
C ASP A 334 -4.17 9.62 30.13
N ILE A 335 -4.28 10.47 29.11
CA ILE A 335 -4.94 10.17 27.84
C ILE A 335 -3.85 10.07 26.77
N TYR A 336 -3.80 8.94 26.09
CA TYR A 336 -2.83 8.67 25.04
C TYR A 336 -3.46 8.83 23.67
N ILE A 337 -2.89 9.70 22.84
CA ILE A 337 -3.30 9.93 21.45
C ILE A 337 -2.17 9.47 20.55
N SER A 338 -2.45 8.48 19.71
CA SER A 338 -1.48 7.99 18.72
C SER A 338 -1.72 8.56 17.34
N TYR A 339 -0.67 8.59 16.55
CA TYR A 339 -0.67 8.69 15.11
C TYR A 339 0.23 7.58 14.56
N HIS A 340 -0.27 6.85 13.56
CA HIS A 340 0.55 5.91 12.79
C HIS A 340 0.35 6.12 11.30
N GLY A 341 1.44 6.21 10.55
CA GLY A 341 1.40 6.33 9.09
C GLY A 341 2.62 7.03 8.52
N ARG A 342 2.58 7.26 7.20
CA ARG A 342 3.64 8.03 6.53
C ARG A 342 3.63 9.47 7.02
N ILE A 343 4.82 10.01 7.28
CA ILE A 343 5.00 11.41 7.70
C ILE A 343 5.05 12.28 6.43
N THR A 344 3.87 12.65 5.91
CA THR A 344 3.73 13.42 4.66
C THR A 344 2.67 14.52 4.79
N GLY A 345 2.76 15.51 3.91
CA GLY A 345 1.75 16.58 3.83
C GLY A 345 0.34 16.04 3.60
N GLN A 346 0.18 15.03 2.72
CA GLN A 346 -1.09 14.36 2.43
C GLN A 346 -1.76 13.79 3.69
N LYS A 347 -0.98 13.28 4.63
CA LYS A 347 -1.46 12.69 5.89
C LYS A 347 -1.78 13.73 6.97
N GLY A 348 -1.72 15.02 6.65
CA GLY A 348 -2.13 16.10 7.54
C GLY A 348 -1.19 16.32 8.74
N ILE A 349 0.09 15.94 8.61
CA ILE A 349 1.07 16.03 9.72
C ILE A 349 1.18 17.46 10.25
N ARG A 350 1.10 18.49 9.39
CA ARG A 350 1.15 19.89 9.84
C ARG A 350 -0.04 20.29 10.70
N VAL A 351 -1.22 19.73 10.43
CA VAL A 351 -2.39 19.94 11.31
C VAL A 351 -2.11 19.34 12.68
N LEU A 352 -1.57 18.12 12.71
CA LEU A 352 -1.21 17.45 13.95
C LEU A 352 -0.15 18.22 14.74
N THR A 353 0.98 18.59 14.10
CA THR A 353 2.09 19.30 14.77
C THR A 353 1.67 20.69 15.27
N THR A 354 0.72 21.35 14.61
CA THR A 354 0.15 22.62 15.05
C THR A 354 -0.78 22.46 16.26
N ALA A 355 -1.60 21.39 16.28
CA ALA A 355 -2.58 21.17 17.34
C ALA A 355 -1.95 20.64 18.66
N ILE A 356 -0.88 19.87 18.57
CA ILE A 356 -0.22 19.24 19.74
C ILE A 356 0.12 20.25 20.85
N PRO A 357 0.80 21.40 20.57
CA PRO A 357 1.11 22.40 21.59
C PRO A 357 -0.13 22.94 22.34
N GLU A 358 -1.18 23.24 21.59
CA GLU A 358 -2.43 23.78 22.16
C GLU A 358 -3.10 22.76 23.07
N ILE A 359 -3.14 21.50 22.66
CA ILE A 359 -3.75 20.41 23.40
C ILE A 359 -2.97 20.13 24.70
N ILE A 360 -1.63 20.03 24.62
CA ILE A 360 -0.80 19.77 25.81
C ILE A 360 -0.87 20.92 26.81
N ASN A 361 -0.84 22.17 26.34
CA ASN A 361 -0.92 23.36 27.20
C ASN A 361 -2.28 23.46 27.89
N LYS A 362 -3.34 23.00 27.23
CA LYS A 362 -4.69 23.00 27.81
C LYS A 362 -4.96 21.80 28.71
N TYR A 363 -4.42 20.64 28.35
CA TYR A 363 -4.69 19.36 29.00
C TYR A 363 -3.38 18.66 29.39
N GLY A 364 -2.84 18.95 30.54
CA GLY A 364 -1.53 18.45 31.01
C GLY A 364 -1.40 16.92 31.12
N THR A 365 -2.53 16.19 31.13
CA THR A 365 -2.59 14.72 31.19
C THR A 365 -2.53 14.05 29.79
N VAL A 366 -2.54 14.82 28.69
CA VAL A 366 -2.47 14.23 27.35
C VAL A 366 -1.03 13.87 26.98
N ARG A 367 -0.87 12.72 26.34
CA ARG A 367 0.39 12.19 25.82
C ARG A 367 0.23 11.85 24.34
N PHE A 368 1.25 12.18 23.53
CA PHE A 368 1.26 11.86 22.11
C PHE A 368 2.29 10.78 21.78
N VAL A 369 1.85 9.80 20.98
CA VAL A 369 2.67 8.71 20.48
C VAL A 369 2.62 8.77 18.95
N ILE A 370 3.70 9.20 18.31
CA ILE A 370 3.76 9.32 16.86
C ILE A 370 4.68 8.22 16.32
N ALA A 371 4.23 7.45 15.34
CA ALA A 371 5.00 6.38 14.70
C ALA A 371 4.94 6.50 13.17
N GLY A 372 6.08 6.48 12.50
CA GLY A 372 6.16 6.55 11.05
C GLY A 372 7.44 7.17 10.53
N GLN A 373 7.54 7.30 9.21
CA GLN A 373 8.65 7.94 8.51
C GLN A 373 8.16 8.62 7.22
N GLY A 374 8.92 9.59 6.71
CA GLY A 374 8.53 10.27 5.47
C GLY A 374 9.36 11.49 5.13
N GLU A 375 8.73 12.65 5.01
CA GLU A 375 9.37 13.90 4.62
C GLU A 375 10.30 14.43 5.72
N PRO A 376 11.61 14.62 5.46
CA PRO A 376 12.58 15.00 6.50
C PRO A 376 12.20 16.27 7.26
N LYS A 377 11.61 17.25 6.59
CA LYS A 377 11.18 18.50 7.24
C LYS A 377 10.07 18.28 8.27
N LEU A 378 9.11 17.41 7.96
CA LEU A 378 8.01 17.09 8.86
C LEU A 378 8.50 16.21 10.03
N GLU A 379 9.43 15.31 9.77
CA GLU A 379 10.09 14.52 10.83
C GLU A 379 10.83 15.44 11.81
N GLU A 380 11.60 16.44 11.32
CA GLU A 380 12.29 17.39 12.18
C GLU A 380 11.33 18.27 12.99
N GLU A 381 10.18 18.67 12.42
CA GLU A 381 9.12 19.37 13.16
C GLU A 381 8.63 18.53 14.35
N ILE A 382 8.39 17.22 14.15
CA ILE A 382 7.98 16.31 15.23
C ILE A 382 9.10 16.13 16.25
N ILE A 383 10.36 15.95 15.81
CA ILE A 383 11.52 15.83 16.69
C ILE A 383 11.68 17.09 17.57
N SER A 384 11.47 18.28 17.00
CA SER A 384 11.48 19.53 17.78
C SER A 384 10.44 19.50 18.89
N LEU A 385 9.19 19.10 18.56
CA LEU A 385 8.13 19.00 19.56
C LEU A 385 8.48 18.04 20.70
N THR A 386 9.20 16.94 20.45
CA THR A 386 9.64 16.04 21.53
C THR A 386 10.62 16.70 22.50
N ARG A 387 11.41 17.69 22.03
CA ARG A 387 12.35 18.47 22.85
C ARG A 387 11.63 19.57 23.61
N ASP A 388 10.67 20.23 22.96
CA ASP A 388 9.91 21.35 23.54
C ASP A 388 8.92 20.90 24.61
N TYR A 389 8.40 19.67 24.48
CA TYR A 389 7.41 19.08 25.40
C TYR A 389 7.92 17.75 25.99
N PRO A 390 9.01 17.78 26.80
CA PRO A 390 9.60 16.58 27.38
C PRO A 390 8.60 15.85 28.29
N GLY A 391 8.56 14.53 28.18
CA GLY A 391 7.63 13.68 28.91
C GLY A 391 6.21 13.59 28.34
N LYS A 392 5.87 14.39 27.32
CA LYS A 392 4.52 14.46 26.74
C LYS A 392 4.42 13.86 25.34
N ILE A 393 5.53 13.81 24.58
CA ILE A 393 5.57 13.37 23.20
C ILE A 393 6.69 12.36 23.00
N THR A 394 6.39 11.30 22.28
CA THR A 394 7.39 10.38 21.75
C THR A 394 7.21 10.19 20.25
N PHE A 395 8.32 10.10 19.50
CA PHE A 395 8.33 9.82 18.09
C PHE A 395 9.17 8.58 17.80
N MET A 396 8.51 7.56 17.26
CA MET A 396 9.10 6.31 16.76
C MET A 396 9.33 6.45 15.26
N ASN A 397 10.46 7.04 14.87
CA ASN A 397 10.81 7.27 13.47
C ASN A 397 11.25 5.96 12.82
N GLY A 398 10.53 5.54 11.80
CA GLY A 398 10.76 4.30 11.07
C GLY A 398 9.56 3.37 11.04
N TYR A 399 9.81 2.08 10.78
CA TYR A 399 8.77 1.06 10.78
C TYR A 399 9.22 -0.22 11.50
N ASN A 400 8.41 -0.65 12.44
CA ASN A 400 8.49 -1.95 13.08
C ASN A 400 7.08 -2.39 13.46
N GLN A 401 6.64 -3.52 12.95
CA GLN A 401 5.25 -3.98 13.09
C GLN A 401 4.80 -4.08 14.56
N SER A 402 5.63 -4.66 15.44
CA SER A 402 5.28 -4.82 16.85
C SER A 402 5.19 -3.48 17.57
N VAL A 403 6.15 -2.57 17.33
CA VAL A 403 6.16 -1.23 17.93
C VAL A 403 4.92 -0.44 17.52
N VAL A 404 4.57 -0.46 16.22
CA VAL A 404 3.38 0.22 15.70
C VAL A 404 2.10 -0.34 16.32
N ARG A 405 1.93 -1.66 16.33
CA ARG A 405 0.74 -2.29 16.92
C ARG A 405 0.60 -1.97 18.40
N MET A 406 1.71 -2.05 19.15
CA MET A 406 1.73 -1.66 20.55
C MET A 406 1.39 -0.18 20.76
N SER A 407 1.87 0.73 19.91
CA SER A 407 1.59 2.16 20.03
C SER A 407 0.10 2.47 19.88
N VAL A 408 -0.58 1.80 18.93
CA VAL A 408 -2.02 1.94 18.74
C VAL A 408 -2.78 1.27 19.90
N ALA A 409 -2.45 0.03 20.25
CA ALA A 409 -3.11 -0.69 21.34
C ALA A 409 -2.94 -0.01 22.71
N ALA A 410 -1.82 0.69 22.94
CA ALA A 410 -1.57 1.45 24.17
C ALA A 410 -2.35 2.76 24.27
N SER A 411 -2.96 3.23 23.19
CA SER A 411 -3.59 4.55 23.12
C SER A 411 -5.11 4.50 23.35
N ASP A 412 -5.67 5.63 23.79
CA ASP A 412 -7.13 5.81 23.93
C ASP A 412 -7.72 6.27 22.59
N PHE A 413 -6.96 7.10 21.86
CA PHE A 413 -7.36 7.64 20.56
C PHE A 413 -6.25 7.47 19.53
N ILE A 414 -6.64 7.32 18.27
CA ILE A 414 -5.77 7.52 17.12
C ILE A 414 -6.28 8.70 16.30
N VAL A 415 -5.36 9.59 15.88
CA VAL A 415 -5.72 10.73 15.04
C VAL A 415 -5.33 10.47 13.59
N LEU A 416 -6.29 10.67 12.69
CA LEU A 416 -6.15 10.42 11.23
C LEU A 416 -6.51 11.71 10.47
N PRO A 417 -5.62 12.72 10.45
CA PRO A 417 -5.91 14.06 9.93
C PRO A 417 -5.67 14.17 8.42
N SER A 418 -5.71 13.05 7.70
CA SER A 418 -5.40 12.99 6.26
C SER A 418 -6.27 13.93 5.45
N TYR A 419 -5.67 14.70 4.53
CA TYR A 419 -6.42 15.48 3.53
C TYR A 419 -6.99 14.59 2.43
N PHE A 420 -6.34 13.47 2.18
CA PHE A 420 -6.70 12.52 1.15
C PHE A 420 -6.41 11.09 1.63
N GLU A 421 -7.44 10.25 1.70
CA GLU A 421 -7.35 8.88 2.20
C GLU A 421 -8.30 7.97 1.40
N PRO A 422 -7.82 7.28 0.37
CA PRO A 422 -8.67 6.45 -0.50
C PRO A 422 -9.50 5.40 0.24
N CYS A 423 -8.92 4.73 1.23
CA CYS A 423 -9.61 3.77 2.06
C CYS A 423 -9.36 3.99 3.55
N GLY A 424 -8.09 3.98 3.96
CA GLY A 424 -7.69 3.89 5.37
C GLY A 424 -7.99 2.50 5.95
N LEU A 425 -7.03 1.92 6.64
CA LEU A 425 -7.21 0.69 7.42
C LEU A 425 -6.85 0.91 8.89
N GLU A 426 -6.15 1.99 9.19
CA GLU A 426 -5.69 2.32 10.55
C GLU A 426 -6.84 2.55 11.53
N ASP A 427 -7.98 3.04 11.04
CA ASP A 427 -9.21 3.16 11.81
C ASP A 427 -9.77 1.81 12.26
N PHE A 428 -9.78 0.81 11.37
CA PHE A 428 -10.19 -0.54 11.71
C PHE A 428 -9.24 -1.21 12.69
N ILE A 429 -7.91 -1.08 12.46
CA ILE A 429 -6.88 -1.61 13.37
C ILE A 429 -7.04 -0.99 14.77
N ALA A 430 -7.26 0.31 14.84
CA ALA A 430 -7.47 1.00 16.10
C ALA A 430 -8.71 0.49 16.83
N GLN A 431 -9.84 0.36 16.13
CA GLN A 431 -11.08 -0.13 16.72
C GLN A 431 -10.94 -1.58 17.21
N ALA A 432 -10.22 -2.46 16.48
CA ALA A 432 -9.91 -3.81 16.93
C ALA A 432 -9.15 -3.82 18.27
N TYR A 433 -8.36 -2.79 18.53
CA TYR A 433 -7.64 -2.62 19.81
C TYR A 433 -8.38 -1.78 20.84
N GLY A 434 -9.67 -1.45 20.62
CA GLY A 434 -10.42 -0.56 21.51
C GLY A 434 -9.84 0.85 21.59
N THR A 435 -9.19 1.33 20.52
CA THR A 435 -8.67 2.67 20.38
C THR A 435 -9.60 3.45 19.45
N LEU A 436 -10.09 4.61 19.90
CA LEU A 436 -11.10 5.38 19.17
C LEU A 436 -10.46 6.25 18.09
N PRO A 437 -10.88 6.16 16.83
CA PRO A 437 -10.38 7.02 15.77
C PRO A 437 -10.99 8.44 15.83
N ILE A 438 -10.12 9.45 15.68
CA ILE A 438 -10.47 10.85 15.43
C ILE A 438 -10.01 11.13 14.01
N ALA A 439 -10.94 11.16 13.05
CA ALA A 439 -10.61 11.22 11.64
C ALA A 439 -11.13 12.48 10.97
N HIS A 440 -10.37 13.01 10.03
CA HIS A 440 -10.88 13.98 9.06
C HIS A 440 -11.81 13.26 8.07
N LYS A 441 -12.99 13.85 7.83
CA LYS A 441 -14.02 13.30 6.95
C LYS A 441 -13.60 13.41 5.48
N THR A 442 -12.82 12.44 4.99
CA THR A 442 -12.33 12.39 3.61
C THR A 442 -12.22 10.93 3.14
N GLY A 443 -12.52 10.68 1.88
CA GLY A 443 -12.39 9.37 1.23
C GLY A 443 -12.93 8.23 2.07
N GLY A 444 -12.13 7.18 2.18
CA GLY A 444 -12.48 5.99 2.94
C GLY A 444 -12.60 6.18 4.45
N LEU A 445 -12.09 7.27 5.04
CA LEU A 445 -12.33 7.57 6.46
C LEU A 445 -13.78 8.01 6.74
N ASN A 446 -14.53 8.38 5.72
CA ASN A 446 -15.94 8.73 5.86
C ASN A 446 -16.83 7.56 6.31
N LYS A 447 -16.36 6.31 6.16
CA LYS A 447 -17.06 5.09 6.62
C LYS A 447 -17.20 4.97 8.14
N ILE A 448 -16.40 5.72 8.92
CA ILE A 448 -16.39 5.67 10.38
C ILE A 448 -17.58 6.45 10.97
N LEU A 449 -18.17 7.33 10.21
CA LEU A 449 -19.19 8.25 10.67
C LEU A 449 -20.56 7.60 10.57
N ASP A 450 -20.91 6.76 11.52
CA ASP A 450 -22.30 6.45 11.80
C ASP A 450 -22.85 7.59 12.70
N GLU A 451 -23.61 8.49 12.10
CA GLU A 451 -24.29 9.59 12.80
C GLU A 451 -25.53 9.05 13.55
N LYS A 452 -25.33 8.10 14.46
CA LYS A 452 -26.39 7.66 15.37
C LYS A 452 -26.16 8.21 16.76
#